data_9c2f0ce16f8f658de01bf2a1e3206ae4
#
_entry.id   9c2f0ce16f8f658de01bf2a1e3206ae4
#
_cell.length_a   1.000
_cell.length_b   1.000
_cell.length_c   1.000
_cell.angle_alpha   90.00
_cell.angle_beta   90.00
_cell.angle_gamma   90.00
#
_symmetry.space_group_name_H-M   'P 1'
#
loop_
_entity.id
_entity.type
_entity.pdbx_description
1 polymer ?
#
loop_
_entity_poly.entity_id
_entity_poly.type
_entity_poly.pdbx_seq_one_letter_code
_entity_poly.pdbx_strand_id
1 'polypeptide(L)'
;MNVVATAYTGYSTTSTGQKPVWGTIAVDPKIIPYGTKVYIPQFGRTFIANNTGGAIKGNKIDIFMNTKKECYNWGRRTIEIQILG
;
A
#
# COMPACT_ATOMS: atom_id res chain seq x y z
N MET A 1 12.89 -5.69 -1.79
CA MET A 1 12.90 -4.23 -1.53
C MET A 1 12.35 -3.96 -0.14
N ASN A 2 13.06 -3.22 0.66
CA ASN A 2 12.60 -2.84 1.99
C ASN A 2 11.85 -1.52 1.91
N VAL A 3 10.68 -1.45 2.55
CA VAL A 3 9.84 -0.26 2.58
C VAL A 3 9.32 0.00 3.99
N VAL A 4 9.03 1.26 4.26
CA VAL A 4 8.27 1.64 5.45
C VAL A 4 6.79 1.51 5.10
N ALA A 5 6.07 0.65 5.81
CA ALA A 5 4.66 0.36 5.56
C ALA A 5 3.79 0.92 6.68
N THR A 6 2.85 1.77 6.29
CA THR A 6 1.79 2.28 7.16
C THR A 6 0.45 1.71 6.70
N ALA A 7 -0.63 2.06 7.37
CA ALA A 7 -1.96 1.58 7.01
C ALA A 7 -2.96 2.73 7.01
N TYR A 8 -3.95 2.66 6.12
CA TYR A 8 -4.98 3.69 6.01
C TYR A 8 -6.36 3.06 5.77
N THR A 9 -7.40 3.84 6.03
CA THR A 9 -8.78 3.48 5.75
C THR A 9 -9.61 4.75 5.57
N GLY A 10 -10.87 4.62 5.14
CA GLY A 10 -11.81 5.73 5.11
C GLY A 10 -11.88 6.52 3.81
N TYR A 11 -11.11 6.18 2.78
CA TYR A 11 -11.20 6.84 1.49
C TYR A 11 -12.30 6.21 0.62
N SER A 12 -13.02 7.04 -0.14
CA SER A 12 -14.06 6.58 -1.04
C SER A 12 -13.52 6.12 -2.40
N THR A 13 -12.42 6.73 -2.87
CA THR A 13 -11.75 6.38 -4.12
C THR A 13 -10.24 6.53 -3.99
N THR A 14 -9.50 5.79 -4.80
CA THR A 14 -8.05 5.94 -4.93
C THR A 14 -7.73 7.08 -5.90
N SER A 15 -6.46 7.47 -5.98
CA SER A 15 -5.99 8.50 -6.92
C SER A 15 -6.19 8.10 -8.40
N THR A 16 -6.33 6.81 -8.67
CA THR A 16 -6.61 6.30 -10.03
C THR A 16 -8.11 6.19 -10.31
N GLY A 17 -8.97 6.66 -9.40
CA GLY A 17 -10.42 6.66 -9.56
C GLY A 17 -11.11 5.37 -9.17
N GLN A 18 -10.39 4.40 -8.63
CA GLN A 18 -10.95 3.13 -8.21
C GLN A 18 -11.34 3.16 -6.74
N LYS A 19 -12.34 2.37 -6.39
CA LYS A 19 -12.72 2.20 -4.98
C LYS A 19 -11.63 1.40 -4.26
N PRO A 20 -11.09 1.90 -3.13
CA PRO A 20 -10.09 1.14 -2.40
C PRO A 20 -10.70 -0.10 -1.77
N VAL A 21 -10.00 -1.22 -1.90
CA VAL A 21 -10.39 -2.49 -1.30
C VAL A 21 -9.17 -3.11 -0.65
N TRP A 22 -9.38 -4.08 0.21
CA TRP A 22 -8.28 -4.84 0.80
C TRP A 22 -7.43 -5.45 -0.34
N GLY A 23 -6.14 -5.20 -0.32
CA GLY A 23 -5.26 -5.56 -1.43
C GLY A 23 -4.78 -4.36 -2.24
N THR A 24 -5.24 -3.15 -1.90
CA THR A 24 -4.78 -1.90 -2.51
C THR A 24 -3.68 -1.29 -1.65
N ILE A 25 -2.60 -0.82 -2.30
CA ILE A 25 -1.57 -0.05 -1.62
C ILE A 25 -1.35 1.29 -2.32
N ALA A 26 -1.05 2.31 -1.51
CA ALA A 26 -0.61 3.60 -1.99
C ALA A 26 0.92 3.61 -2.05
N VAL A 27 1.47 4.14 -3.13
CA VAL A 27 2.90 4.11 -3.43
C VAL A 27 3.37 5.45 -3.96
N ASP A 28 4.70 5.63 -4.01
CA ASP A 28 5.30 6.68 -4.84
C ASP A 28 5.44 6.12 -6.27
N PRO A 29 4.67 6.63 -7.24
CA PRO A 29 4.69 6.08 -8.59
C PRO A 29 6.02 6.26 -9.33
N LYS A 30 6.92 7.09 -8.81
CA LYS A 30 8.29 7.19 -9.33
C LYS A 30 9.14 5.98 -8.93
N ILE A 31 8.75 5.27 -7.87
CA ILE A 31 9.46 4.09 -7.34
C ILE A 31 8.73 2.83 -7.76
N ILE A 32 7.42 2.79 -7.57
CA ILE A 32 6.56 1.65 -7.92
C ILE A 32 5.43 2.18 -8.81
N PRO A 33 5.49 1.96 -10.12
CA PRO A 33 4.47 2.47 -11.04
C PRO A 33 3.07 1.93 -10.73
N TYR A 34 2.04 2.69 -11.07
CA TYR A 34 0.65 2.24 -10.94
C TYR A 34 0.43 0.94 -11.73
N GLY A 35 -0.36 0.06 -11.16
CA GLY A 35 -0.67 -1.23 -11.75
C GLY A 35 0.34 -2.32 -11.41
N THR A 36 1.43 -1.97 -10.74
CA THR A 36 2.44 -2.95 -10.34
C THR A 36 1.86 -3.90 -9.30
N LYS A 37 2.12 -5.19 -9.50
CA LYS A 37 1.79 -6.22 -8.52
C LYS A 37 2.94 -6.35 -7.54
N VAL A 38 2.61 -6.33 -6.24
CA VAL A 38 3.58 -6.37 -5.17
C VAL A 38 3.22 -7.51 -4.22
N TYR A 39 4.13 -8.46 -4.07
CA TYR A 39 3.94 -9.53 -3.09
C TYR A 39 4.47 -9.08 -1.74
N ILE A 40 3.62 -9.18 -0.72
CA ILE A 40 3.98 -8.83 0.66
C ILE A 40 4.01 -10.11 1.50
N PRO A 41 5.21 -10.67 1.77
CA PRO A 41 5.34 -11.92 2.52
C PRO A 41 4.67 -11.88 3.89
N GLN A 42 4.63 -10.70 4.52
CA GLN A 42 3.99 -10.50 5.82
C GLN A 42 2.52 -10.94 5.81
N PHE A 43 1.83 -10.77 4.68
CA PHE A 43 0.44 -11.17 4.49
C PHE A 43 0.30 -12.44 3.66
N GLY A 44 1.37 -12.89 3.01
CA GLY A 44 1.33 -14.05 2.14
C GLY A 44 0.48 -13.86 0.88
N ARG A 45 0.36 -12.63 0.36
CA ARG A 45 -0.47 -12.36 -0.81
C ARG A 45 0.04 -11.19 -1.63
N THR A 46 -0.51 -11.05 -2.84
CA THR A 46 -0.16 -10.00 -3.80
C THR A 46 -1.12 -8.83 -3.67
N PHE A 47 -0.56 -7.63 -3.67
CA PHE A 47 -1.30 -6.36 -3.61
C PHE A 47 -1.11 -5.61 -4.93
N ILE A 48 -2.03 -4.68 -5.21
CA ILE A 48 -1.96 -3.84 -6.41
C ILE A 48 -1.66 -2.40 -6.01
N ALA A 49 -0.62 -1.82 -6.64
CA ALA A 49 -0.23 -0.44 -6.45
C ALA A 49 -1.14 0.46 -7.30
N ASN A 50 -2.27 0.88 -6.79
CA ASN A 50 -3.23 1.69 -7.54
C ASN A 50 -3.66 2.97 -6.82
N ASN A 51 -2.86 3.45 -5.86
CA ASN A 51 -3.12 4.69 -5.16
C ASN A 51 -1.81 5.42 -4.87
N THR A 52 -1.93 6.69 -4.52
CA THR A 52 -0.80 7.50 -4.04
C THR A 52 -1.32 8.53 -3.03
N GLY A 53 -0.40 9.20 -2.34
CA GLY A 53 -0.71 10.30 -1.44
C GLY A 53 0.50 11.19 -1.28
N GLY A 54 0.28 12.44 -0.87
CA GLY A 54 1.35 13.44 -0.75
C GLY A 54 2.46 13.06 0.21
N ALA A 55 2.16 12.21 1.20
CA ALA A 55 3.14 11.73 2.19
C ALA A 55 3.82 10.41 1.78
N ILE A 56 3.41 9.80 0.66
CA ILE A 56 3.96 8.52 0.22
C ILE A 56 5.07 8.78 -0.78
N LYS A 57 6.29 8.92 -0.27
CA LYS A 57 7.47 9.26 -1.07
C LYS A 57 8.60 8.24 -0.84
N GLY A 58 9.32 7.91 -1.91
CA GLY A 58 10.45 6.99 -1.84
C GLY A 58 10.02 5.56 -1.52
N ASN A 59 10.81 4.89 -0.70
CA ASN A 59 10.56 3.50 -0.30
C ASN A 59 9.52 3.43 0.83
N LYS A 60 8.32 3.91 0.53
CA LYS A 60 7.21 3.97 1.47
C LYS A 60 5.94 3.47 0.79
N ILE A 61 5.15 2.69 1.51
CA ILE A 61 3.84 2.25 1.05
C ILE A 61 2.82 2.48 2.17
N ASP A 62 1.56 2.60 1.76
CA ASP A 62 0.44 2.75 2.70
C ASP A 62 -0.61 1.71 2.31
N ILE A 63 -0.92 0.80 3.23
CA ILE A 63 -1.74 -0.38 2.93
C ILE A 63 -3.18 -0.10 3.34
N PHE A 64 -4.12 -0.28 2.41
CA PHE A 64 -5.53 -0.12 2.74
C PHE A 64 -5.98 -1.25 3.68
N MET A 65 -6.57 -0.85 4.80
CA MET A 65 -7.20 -1.75 5.77
C MET A 65 -8.69 -1.43 5.87
N ASN A 66 -9.50 -2.42 6.23
CA ASN A 66 -10.95 -2.26 6.27
C ASN A 66 -11.45 -1.45 7.47
N THR A 67 -10.70 -1.42 8.56
CA THR A 67 -11.11 -0.75 9.79
C THR A 67 -9.96 0.05 10.39
N LYS A 68 -10.31 1.07 11.19
CA LYS A 68 -9.32 1.84 11.95
C LYS A 68 -8.57 0.97 12.96
N LYS A 69 -9.24 -0.01 13.54
CA LYS A 69 -8.62 -0.93 14.48
C LYS A 69 -7.47 -1.71 13.82
N GLU A 70 -7.69 -2.20 12.60
CA GLU A 70 -6.65 -2.87 11.83
C GLU A 70 -5.47 -1.94 11.55
N CYS A 71 -5.74 -0.67 11.21
CA CYS A 71 -4.70 0.33 10.98
C CYS A 71 -3.86 0.57 12.24
N TYR A 72 -4.49 0.71 13.39
CA TYR A 72 -3.79 0.89 14.66
C TYR A 72 -2.95 -0.33 15.03
N ASN A 73 -3.48 -1.52 14.80
CA ASN A 73 -2.75 -2.77 15.08
C ASN A 73 -1.54 -2.93 14.18
N TRP A 74 -1.65 -2.48 12.93
CA TRP A 74 -0.52 -2.52 11.99
C TRP A 74 0.56 -1.51 12.39
N GLY A 75 0.17 -0.26 12.67
CA GLY A 75 1.10 0.81 13.01
C GLY A 75 2.00 1.20 11.84
N ARG A 76 3.29 1.33 12.13
CA ARG A 76 4.33 1.66 11.15
C ARG A 76 5.46 0.65 11.26
N ARG A 77 5.76 -0.03 10.17
CA ARG A 77 6.77 -1.11 10.15
C ARG A 77 7.64 -0.99 8.93
N THR A 78 8.89 -1.43 9.06
CA THR A 78 9.74 -1.68 7.90
C THR A 78 9.60 -3.14 7.53
N ILE A 79 9.20 -3.41 6.28
CA ILE A 79 9.00 -4.76 5.78
C ILE A 79 9.70 -4.94 4.44
N GLU A 80 9.93 -6.20 4.08
CA GLU A 80 10.41 -6.54 2.74
C GLU A 80 9.24 -6.89 1.84
N ILE A 81 9.28 -6.40 0.61
CA ILE A 81 8.29 -6.68 -0.42
C ILE A 81 8.97 -7.14 -1.69
N GLN A 82 8.20 -7.81 -2.57
CA GLN A 82 8.70 -8.27 -3.86
C GLN A 82 7.89 -7.62 -4.97
N ILE A 83 8.59 -6.98 -5.90
CA ILE A 83 7.97 -6.34 -7.06
C ILE A 83 7.79 -7.40 -8.14
N LEU A 84 6.56 -7.65 -8.56
CA LEU A 84 6.25 -8.70 -9.53
C LEU A 84 6.03 -8.18 -10.95
N GLY A 85 5.86 -6.89 -11.10
CA GLY A 85 5.67 -6.28 -12.43
C GLY A 85 4.34 -5.58 -12.68
#